data_33c807e4236ab665edd7562f06257877
#
_entry.id   33c807e4236ab665edd7562f06257877
#
_cell.length_a   1.000
_cell.length_b   1.000
_cell.length_c   1.000
_cell.angle_alpha   90.00
_cell.angle_beta   90.00
_cell.angle_gamma   90.00
#
_symmetry.space_group_name_H-M   'P 1'
#
loop_
_entity.id
_entity.type
_entity.pdbx_description
1 polymer ?
#
loop_
_entity_poly.entity_id
_entity_poly.type
_entity_poly.pdbx_seq_one_letter_code
_entity_poly.pdbx_strand_id
1 'polypeptide(L)'
;MVIIIVGILAAVSIPRFAVVIRQGEAASEQGVITQIVDGLETWGMEEFMDTGIKAWPDNPFEVLATISFDYDSNKTDMTSLTGGDWIFTGDTELTYDNISLGNAIVHRRVEDTLAVWIYDPSKGSISHGDTPYLPFAKIFKGDLAQ
;
A
#
# COMPACT_ATOMS: atom_id res chain seq x y z
N MET A 1 -12.21 38.50 -23.62
CA MET A 1 -11.54 37.49 -24.48
C MET A 1 -10.51 36.68 -23.72
N VAL A 2 -9.62 37.23 -22.92
CA VAL A 2 -8.58 36.52 -22.16
C VAL A 2 -9.18 35.46 -21.19
N ILE A 3 -10.27 35.78 -20.51
CA ILE A 3 -10.93 34.88 -19.53
C ILE A 3 -11.46 33.59 -20.21
N ILE A 4 -11.96 33.68 -21.44
CA ILE A 4 -12.46 32.53 -22.18
C ILE A 4 -11.31 31.59 -22.55
N ILE A 5 -10.17 32.13 -22.97
CA ILE A 5 -8.98 31.35 -23.34
C ILE A 5 -8.41 30.64 -22.10
N VAL A 6 -8.33 31.33 -20.97
CA VAL A 6 -7.89 30.74 -19.68
C VAL A 6 -8.84 29.65 -19.23
N GLY A 7 -10.16 29.83 -19.38
CA GLY A 7 -11.15 28.81 -19.05
C GLY A 7 -11.02 27.54 -19.90
N ILE A 8 -10.76 27.66 -21.18
CA ILE A 8 -10.55 26.51 -22.08
C ILE A 8 -9.25 25.78 -21.74
N LEU A 9 -8.18 26.51 -21.47
CA LEU A 9 -6.90 25.93 -21.06
C LEU A 9 -7.01 25.21 -19.72
N ALA A 10 -7.73 25.77 -18.76
CA ALA A 10 -7.99 25.13 -17.47
C ALA A 10 -8.78 23.82 -17.62
N ALA A 11 -9.84 23.82 -18.44
CA ALA A 11 -10.67 22.64 -18.66
C ALA A 11 -9.91 21.46 -19.28
N VAL A 12 -8.89 21.73 -20.12
CA VAL A 12 -8.05 20.69 -20.73
C VAL A 12 -6.93 20.24 -19.80
N SER A 13 -6.44 21.12 -18.92
CA SER A 13 -5.30 20.84 -18.05
C SER A 13 -5.67 19.95 -16.85
N ILE A 14 -6.84 20.16 -16.24
CA ILE A 14 -7.28 19.42 -15.06
C ILE A 14 -7.24 17.89 -15.22
N PRO A 15 -7.84 17.29 -16.29
CA PRO A 15 -7.82 15.83 -16.44
C PRO A 15 -6.42 15.25 -16.69
N ARG A 16 -5.52 16.04 -17.26
CA ARG A 16 -4.14 15.61 -17.50
C ARG A 16 -3.32 15.56 -16.21
N PHE A 17 -3.54 16.49 -15.30
CA PHE A 17 -2.88 16.48 -13.99
C PHE A 17 -3.30 15.28 -13.14
N ALA A 18 -4.56 14.88 -13.16
CA ALA A 18 -5.02 13.69 -12.44
C ALA A 18 -4.29 12.42 -12.90
N VAL A 19 -4.06 12.25 -14.20
CA VAL A 19 -3.31 11.10 -14.73
C VAL A 19 -1.86 11.11 -14.26
N VAL A 20 -1.20 12.26 -14.26
CA VAL A 20 0.19 12.40 -13.81
C VAL A 20 0.33 12.08 -12.31
N ILE A 21 -0.60 12.54 -11.48
CA ILE A 21 -0.64 12.23 -10.04
C ILE A 21 -0.74 10.73 -9.82
N ARG A 22 -1.67 10.04 -10.49
CA ARG A 22 -1.82 8.57 -10.38
C ARG A 22 -0.56 7.81 -10.80
N GLN A 23 0.10 8.25 -11.86
CA GLN A 23 1.35 7.64 -12.30
C GLN A 23 2.48 7.87 -11.30
N GLY A 24 2.53 9.06 -10.69
CA GLY A 24 3.48 9.39 -9.64
C GLY A 24 3.28 8.53 -8.38
N GLU A 25 2.02 8.38 -7.94
CA GLU A 25 1.67 7.50 -6.81
C GLU A 25 2.06 6.04 -7.10
N ALA A 26 1.70 5.52 -8.28
CA ALA A 26 2.06 4.14 -8.66
C ALA A 26 3.58 3.92 -8.72
N ALA A 27 4.35 4.89 -9.20
CA ALA A 27 5.80 4.80 -9.21
C ALA A 27 6.40 4.84 -7.79
N SER A 28 5.84 5.67 -6.92
CA SER A 28 6.23 5.75 -5.50
C SER A 28 5.93 4.43 -4.78
N GLU A 29 4.74 3.88 -4.96
CA GLU A 29 4.33 2.58 -4.42
C GLU A 29 5.28 1.46 -4.85
N GLN A 30 5.59 1.39 -6.13
CA GLN A 30 6.53 0.41 -6.64
C GLN A 30 7.93 0.57 -6.01
N GLY A 31 8.37 1.80 -5.77
CA GLY A 31 9.62 2.09 -5.07
C GLY A 31 9.64 1.57 -3.64
N VAL A 32 8.56 1.82 -2.88
CA VAL A 32 8.41 1.33 -1.50
C VAL A 32 8.40 -0.20 -1.45
N ILE A 33 7.59 -0.84 -2.29
CA ILE A 33 7.52 -2.31 -2.33
C ILE A 33 8.87 -2.93 -2.71
N THR A 34 9.58 -2.33 -3.66
CA THR A 34 10.93 -2.81 -4.03
C THR A 34 11.89 -2.73 -2.85
N GLN A 35 11.89 -1.63 -2.10
CA GLN A 35 12.73 -1.48 -0.90
C GLN A 35 12.41 -2.54 0.16
N ILE A 36 11.12 -2.85 0.37
CA ILE A 36 10.71 -3.89 1.30
C ILE A 36 11.20 -5.26 0.81
N VAL A 37 11.04 -5.59 -0.46
CA VAL A 37 11.49 -6.86 -1.04
C VAL A 37 13.01 -7.03 -0.90
N ASP A 38 13.78 -6.00 -1.23
CA ASP A 38 15.25 -6.02 -1.07
C ASP A 38 15.66 -6.18 0.39
N GLY A 39 14.94 -5.52 1.31
CA GLY A 39 15.13 -5.67 2.75
C GLY A 39 14.82 -7.07 3.25
N LEU A 40 13.72 -7.69 2.77
CA LEU A 40 13.35 -9.06 3.11
C LEU A 40 14.39 -10.08 2.63
N GLU A 41 14.96 -9.90 1.44
CA GLU A 41 16.05 -10.75 0.95
C GLU A 41 17.30 -10.64 1.83
N THR A 42 17.66 -9.41 2.22
CA THR A 42 18.80 -9.17 3.11
C THR A 42 18.58 -9.81 4.47
N TRP A 43 17.42 -9.57 5.09
CA TRP A 43 17.03 -10.16 6.37
C TRP A 43 17.07 -11.69 6.34
N GLY A 44 16.45 -12.31 5.32
CA GLY A 44 16.45 -13.77 5.18
C GLY A 44 17.87 -14.36 4.99
N MET A 45 18.79 -13.60 4.41
CA MET A 45 20.20 -13.99 4.29
C MET A 45 20.97 -13.89 5.62
N GLU A 46 20.73 -12.83 6.38
CA GLU A 46 21.30 -12.64 7.72
C GLU A 46 20.84 -13.74 8.67
N GLU A 47 19.53 -14.02 8.71
CA GLU A 47 18.98 -15.13 9.51
C GLU A 47 19.56 -16.49 9.09
N PHE A 48 19.73 -16.70 7.79
CA PHE A 48 20.36 -17.93 7.32
C PHE A 48 21.82 -18.07 7.75
N MET A 49 22.58 -16.96 7.79
CA MET A 49 23.96 -16.98 8.27
C MET A 49 24.05 -17.27 9.78
N ASP A 50 23.10 -16.77 10.57
CA ASP A 50 23.11 -16.92 12.02
C ASP A 50 22.53 -18.26 12.49
N THR A 51 21.46 -18.72 11.87
CA THR A 51 20.70 -19.90 12.33
C THR A 51 20.77 -21.10 11.39
N GLY A 52 21.21 -20.90 10.14
CA GLY A 52 21.20 -21.92 9.08
C GLY A 52 19.84 -22.10 8.42
N ILE A 53 18.82 -21.34 8.81
CA ILE A 53 17.45 -21.41 8.27
C ILE A 53 17.01 -20.00 7.87
N LYS A 54 16.44 -19.85 6.67
CA LYS A 54 15.83 -18.59 6.26
C LYS A 54 14.55 -18.36 7.03
N ALA A 55 14.43 -17.21 7.66
CA ALA A 55 13.22 -16.74 8.31
C ALA A 55 13.00 -15.26 7.97
N TRP A 56 11.76 -14.82 8.02
CA TRP A 56 11.37 -13.45 7.71
C TRP A 56 10.50 -12.89 8.84
N PRO A 57 10.51 -11.57 9.06
CA PRO A 57 9.75 -10.95 10.13
C PRO A 57 8.24 -11.04 9.87
N ASP A 58 7.45 -11.00 10.93
CA ASP A 58 6.00 -10.97 10.83
C ASP A 58 5.51 -9.67 10.18
N ASN A 59 6.20 -8.56 10.41
CA ASN A 59 5.91 -7.27 9.81
C ASN A 59 6.97 -6.90 8.76
N PRO A 60 6.61 -6.81 7.46
CA PRO A 60 7.58 -6.54 6.39
C PRO A 60 8.20 -5.15 6.45
N PHE A 61 7.64 -4.19 7.20
CA PHE A 61 8.24 -2.87 7.38
C PHE A 61 9.43 -2.86 8.34
N GLU A 62 9.61 -3.90 9.15
CA GLU A 62 10.74 -4.00 10.09
C GLU A 62 12.09 -4.17 9.40
N VAL A 63 12.10 -4.63 8.15
CA VAL A 63 13.35 -4.77 7.37
C VAL A 63 13.88 -3.42 6.88
N LEU A 64 13.12 -2.35 6.99
CA LEU A 64 13.52 -1.04 6.53
C LEU A 64 14.33 -0.31 7.60
N ALA A 65 15.59 -0.03 7.32
CA ALA A 65 16.48 0.74 8.23
C ALA A 65 15.98 2.19 8.42
N THR A 66 15.27 2.74 7.45
CA THR A 66 14.68 4.09 7.52
C THR A 66 13.36 4.09 6.75
N ILE A 67 12.31 4.51 7.43
CA ILE A 67 10.99 4.69 6.81
C ILE A 67 10.87 6.16 6.41
N SER A 68 10.85 6.41 5.10
CA SER A 68 10.77 7.76 4.51
C SER A 68 9.37 8.16 4.03
N PHE A 69 8.37 7.35 4.36
CA PHE A 69 6.96 7.56 4.01
C PHE A 69 6.08 7.48 5.27
N ASP A 70 4.83 7.85 5.15
CA ASP A 70 3.91 7.96 6.29
C ASP A 70 3.36 6.58 6.69
N TYR A 71 4.18 5.84 7.44
CA TYR A 71 3.83 4.55 8.02
C TYR A 71 3.74 4.65 9.55
N ASP A 72 2.61 4.23 10.11
CA ASP A 72 2.40 4.16 11.54
C ASP A 72 2.09 2.71 11.94
N SER A 73 3.01 2.10 12.67
CA SER A 73 2.88 0.72 13.18
C SER A 73 1.72 0.52 14.16
N ASN A 74 1.19 1.60 14.74
CA ASN A 74 0.06 1.55 15.66
C ASN A 74 -1.28 1.61 14.94
N LYS A 75 -1.29 2.02 13.67
CA LYS A 75 -2.49 2.02 12.84
C LYS A 75 -2.66 0.64 12.21
N THR A 76 -3.62 -0.12 12.69
CA THR A 76 -4.06 -1.39 12.08
C THR A 76 -5.45 -1.27 11.46
N ASP A 77 -6.12 -0.14 11.70
CA ASP A 77 -7.48 0.14 11.25
C ASP A 77 -7.49 1.00 9.98
N MET A 78 -8.08 0.46 8.92
CA MET A 78 -8.22 1.16 7.64
C MET A 78 -9.14 2.40 7.74
N THR A 79 -10.00 2.48 8.78
CA THR A 79 -10.93 3.61 8.94
C THR A 79 -10.24 4.92 9.27
N SER A 80 -9.05 4.83 9.86
CA SER A 80 -8.26 5.99 10.29
C SER A 80 -7.26 6.49 9.24
N LEU A 81 -7.21 5.85 8.05
CA LEU A 81 -6.26 6.20 7.01
C LEU A 81 -6.61 7.53 6.34
N THR A 82 -5.58 8.34 6.12
CA THR A 82 -5.62 9.54 5.30
C THR A 82 -4.85 9.33 3.99
N GLY A 83 -5.06 10.18 3.00
CA GLY A 83 -4.34 10.06 1.72
C GLY A 83 -2.82 10.13 1.90
N GLY A 84 -2.13 9.11 1.43
CA GLY A 84 -0.68 8.95 1.57
C GLY A 84 -0.24 7.96 2.67
N ASP A 85 -1.14 7.57 3.57
CA ASP A 85 -0.81 6.67 4.68
C ASP A 85 -0.55 5.24 4.19
N TRP A 86 0.40 4.60 4.85
CA TRP A 86 0.72 3.18 4.71
C TRP A 86 0.43 2.44 6.01
N ILE A 87 -0.17 1.26 5.92
CA ILE A 87 -0.36 0.37 7.06
C ILE A 87 -0.03 -1.07 6.70
N PHE A 88 0.21 -1.85 7.75
CA PHE A 88 0.26 -3.31 7.68
C PHE A 88 -0.82 -3.88 8.59
N THR A 89 -1.67 -4.74 8.04
CA THR A 89 -2.85 -5.26 8.75
C THR A 89 -2.50 -6.40 9.71
N GLY A 90 -1.32 -7.02 9.54
CA GLY A 90 -0.94 -8.20 10.33
C GLY A 90 -1.96 -9.33 10.18
N ASP A 91 -2.09 -10.14 11.24
CA ASP A 91 -3.04 -11.27 11.29
C ASP A 91 -4.52 -10.84 11.41
N THR A 92 -4.83 -9.56 11.27
CA THR A 92 -6.21 -9.09 11.33
C THR A 92 -6.98 -9.65 10.15
N GLU A 93 -8.01 -10.45 10.41
CA GLU A 93 -8.92 -10.96 9.39
C GLU A 93 -9.80 -9.83 8.84
N LEU A 94 -9.26 -9.13 7.86
CA LEU A 94 -10.03 -8.18 7.06
C LEU A 94 -10.48 -8.89 5.80
N THR A 95 -11.77 -8.85 5.53
CA THR A 95 -12.32 -9.39 4.28
C THR A 95 -12.94 -8.26 3.45
N TYR A 96 -12.63 -8.27 2.18
CA TYR A 96 -13.27 -7.41 1.20
C TYR A 96 -13.83 -8.29 0.08
N ASP A 97 -15.14 -8.24 -0.13
CA ASP A 97 -15.85 -9.02 -1.18
C ASP A 97 -15.43 -10.52 -1.19
N ASN A 98 -15.37 -11.13 0.02
CA ASN A 98 -14.88 -12.48 0.29
C ASN A 98 -13.39 -12.73 0.04
N ILE A 99 -12.58 -11.68 -0.15
CA ILE A 99 -11.13 -11.76 -0.25
C ILE A 99 -10.55 -11.48 1.14
N SER A 100 -9.76 -12.42 1.68
CA SER A 100 -9.02 -12.19 2.93
C SER A 100 -7.89 -11.20 2.69
N LEU A 101 -7.83 -10.14 3.49
CA LEU A 101 -6.79 -9.12 3.49
C LEU A 101 -5.82 -9.29 4.68
N GLY A 102 -5.74 -10.48 5.25
CA GLY A 102 -4.75 -10.80 6.28
C GLY A 102 -3.33 -10.62 5.73
N ASN A 103 -2.42 -10.11 6.56
CA ASN A 103 -1.03 -9.80 6.18
C ASN A 103 -0.93 -8.87 4.96
N ALA A 104 -1.84 -7.91 4.84
CA ALA A 104 -1.84 -6.97 3.75
C ALA A 104 -1.02 -5.69 4.07
N ILE A 105 -0.21 -5.29 3.11
CA ILE A 105 0.37 -3.95 3.02
C ILE A 105 -0.63 -3.10 2.27
N VAL A 106 -1.11 -2.03 2.87
CA VAL A 106 -2.12 -1.15 2.30
C VAL A 106 -1.62 0.27 2.21
N HIS A 107 -1.77 0.88 1.07
CA HIS A 107 -1.52 2.31 0.84
C HIS A 107 -2.80 3.00 0.42
N ARG A 108 -3.19 4.07 1.13
CA ARG A 108 -4.31 4.92 0.75
C ARG A 108 -3.86 6.02 -0.20
N ARG A 109 -4.32 5.98 -1.43
CA ARG A 109 -4.11 7.03 -2.42
C ARG A 109 -4.97 8.26 -2.15
N VAL A 110 -4.55 9.39 -2.67
CA VAL A 110 -5.28 10.67 -2.55
C VAL A 110 -6.69 10.60 -3.15
N GLU A 111 -6.90 9.77 -4.17
CA GLU A 111 -8.20 9.61 -4.86
C GLU A 111 -9.14 8.57 -4.23
N ASP A 112 -9.09 8.35 -2.92
CA ASP A 112 -9.93 7.38 -2.20
C ASP A 112 -9.87 5.94 -2.76
N THR A 113 -8.72 5.54 -3.26
CA THR A 113 -8.44 4.16 -3.63
C THR A 113 -7.36 3.58 -2.73
N LEU A 114 -7.45 2.28 -2.46
CA LEU A 114 -6.44 1.53 -1.72
C LEU A 114 -5.63 0.69 -2.71
N ALA A 115 -4.33 0.79 -2.61
CA ALA A 115 -3.42 -0.17 -3.22
C ALA A 115 -3.06 -1.23 -2.18
N VAL A 116 -3.20 -2.49 -2.54
CA VAL A 116 -3.08 -3.62 -1.62
C VAL A 116 -2.09 -4.66 -2.15
N TRP A 117 -1.18 -5.09 -1.27
CA TRP A 117 -0.26 -6.19 -1.51
C TRP A 117 -0.37 -7.19 -0.37
N ILE A 118 -0.28 -8.46 -0.67
CA ILE A 118 -0.30 -9.52 0.33
C ILE A 118 1.13 -9.96 0.62
N TYR A 119 1.49 -10.00 1.88
CA TYR A 119 2.76 -10.49 2.38
C TYR A 119 2.62 -11.93 2.88
N ASP A 120 3.53 -12.81 2.47
CA ASP A 120 3.61 -14.17 2.98
C ASP A 120 4.88 -14.31 3.85
N PRO A 121 4.74 -14.27 5.18
CA PRO A 121 5.90 -14.35 6.09
C PRO A 121 6.60 -15.72 6.03
N SER A 122 5.92 -16.78 5.53
CA SER A 122 6.55 -18.09 5.39
C SER A 122 7.54 -18.15 4.22
N LYS A 123 7.40 -17.27 3.25
CA LYS A 123 8.23 -17.22 2.03
C LYS A 123 9.01 -15.92 1.87
N GLY A 124 8.71 -14.91 2.71
CA GLY A 124 9.26 -13.57 2.55
C GLY A 124 8.91 -12.94 1.20
N SER A 125 7.72 -13.21 0.69
CA SER A 125 7.29 -12.76 -0.64
C SER A 125 6.10 -11.82 -0.55
N ILE A 126 6.10 -10.84 -1.46
CA ILE A 126 5.00 -9.90 -1.62
C ILE A 126 4.37 -10.14 -2.99
N SER A 127 3.06 -10.31 -3.02
CA SER A 127 2.29 -10.45 -4.25
C SER A 127 1.19 -9.41 -4.33
N HIS A 128 0.89 -8.95 -5.55
CA HIS A 128 -0.37 -8.24 -5.77
C HIS A 128 -1.52 -9.20 -5.54
N GLY A 129 -2.52 -8.79 -4.76
CA GLY A 129 -3.80 -9.47 -4.73
C GLY A 129 -4.48 -9.48 -6.10
N ASP A 130 -5.44 -10.35 -6.30
CA ASP A 130 -6.20 -10.46 -7.57
C ASP A 130 -6.91 -9.13 -7.95
N THR A 131 -7.14 -8.26 -6.96
CA THR A 131 -7.65 -6.90 -7.14
C THR A 131 -6.68 -5.90 -6.50
N PRO A 132 -5.68 -5.40 -7.26
CA PRO A 132 -4.63 -4.54 -6.70
C PRO A 132 -5.14 -3.17 -6.23
N TYR A 133 -6.32 -2.74 -6.67
CA TYR A 133 -6.90 -1.44 -6.30
C TYR A 133 -8.34 -1.60 -5.83
N LEU A 134 -8.57 -1.31 -4.55
CA LEU A 134 -9.89 -1.36 -3.94
C LEU A 134 -10.43 0.05 -3.71
N PRO A 135 -11.69 0.35 -4.08
CA PRO A 135 -12.28 1.64 -3.75
C PRO A 135 -12.53 1.73 -2.23
N PHE A 136 -11.91 2.71 -1.58
CA PHE A 136 -12.00 2.95 -0.13
C PHE A 136 -13.45 2.95 0.39
N ALA A 137 -14.36 3.59 -0.33
CA ALA A 137 -15.78 3.67 0.06
C ALA A 137 -16.52 2.32 0.09
N LYS A 138 -16.01 1.28 -0.57
CA LYS A 138 -16.64 -0.04 -0.57
C LYS A 138 -16.20 -0.91 0.61
N ILE A 139 -14.97 -0.73 1.12
CA ILE A 139 -14.47 -1.47 2.28
C ILE A 139 -15.27 -1.10 3.54
N PHE A 140 -15.71 0.16 3.66
CA PHE A 140 -16.44 0.64 4.82
C PHE A 140 -17.96 0.42 4.79
N LYS A 141 -18.54 0.11 3.63
CA LYS A 141 -20.00 -0.07 3.52
C LYS A 141 -20.49 -1.50 3.76
N GLY A 142 -19.58 -2.49 3.77
CA GLY A 142 -19.95 -3.91 3.83
C GLY A 142 -19.83 -4.56 5.21
N ASP A 143 -18.76 -4.29 5.95
CA ASP A 143 -18.33 -5.15 7.07
C ASP A 143 -18.37 -4.50 8.47
N LEU A 144 -18.70 -3.22 8.60
CA LEU A 144 -18.85 -2.55 9.89
C LEU A 144 -20.31 -2.43 10.38
N ALA A 145 -21.24 -3.16 9.78
CA ALA A 145 -22.63 -3.17 10.15
C ALA A 145 -23.07 -4.52 10.78
N GLN A 146 -22.22 -5.12 11.61
CA GLN A 146 -22.61 -6.19 12.53
C GLN A 146 -22.08 -5.92 13.92
#